data_029f3fdc8ba2461eca51385b60fbfc42
#
_entry.id   029f3fdc8ba2461eca51385b60fbfc42
#
_cell.length_a   1.000
_cell.length_b   1.000
_cell.length_c   1.000
_cell.angle_alpha   90.00
_cell.angle_beta   90.00
_cell.angle_gamma   90.00
#
_symmetry.space_group_name_H-M   'P 1'
#
loop_
_entity.id
_entity.type
_entity.pdbx_description
1 polymer ?
#
loop_
_entity_poly.entity_id
_entity_poly.type
_entity_poly.pdbx_seq_one_letter_code
_entity_poly.pdbx_strand_id
1 'polypeptide(L)'
;MKKIFFLFFFLFFYNNSLAEEKIVYLDVNFILAESDAGKYINSELKKINDKNVEEFKKIENSIKSEEDNLLKQKNILNEQEFNNKVNSLREKYKSYQELKNTKNNDLKTLRNNAGNQILKIINEILA
;
A
#
# COMPACT_ATOMS: atom_id res chain seq x y z
N MET A 1 -16.60 -70.09 25.14
CA MET A 1 -15.39 -69.60 24.46
C MET A 1 -15.71 -68.78 23.19
N LYS A 2 -16.74 -69.07 22.44
CA LYS A 2 -17.09 -68.29 21.21
C LYS A 2 -17.53 -66.84 21.47
N LYS A 3 -18.12 -66.54 22.63
CA LYS A 3 -18.59 -65.19 22.98
C LYS A 3 -17.45 -64.23 23.37
N ILE A 4 -16.37 -64.70 23.89
CA ILE A 4 -15.19 -63.90 24.29
C ILE A 4 -14.38 -63.48 23.05
N PHE A 5 -14.39 -64.31 22.02
CA PHE A 5 -13.71 -64.02 20.73
C PHE A 5 -14.39 -62.85 20.00
N PHE A 6 -15.72 -62.75 20.12
CA PHE A 6 -16.50 -61.70 19.47
C PHE A 6 -16.30 -60.35 20.17
N LEU A 7 -16.09 -60.35 21.50
CA LEU A 7 -15.79 -59.14 22.24
C LEU A 7 -14.39 -58.59 21.91
N PHE A 8 -13.43 -59.49 21.69
CA PHE A 8 -12.06 -59.11 21.35
C PHE A 8 -11.97 -58.56 19.91
N PHE A 9 -12.83 -59.02 19.00
CA PHE A 9 -12.89 -58.53 17.65
C PHE A 9 -13.43 -57.10 17.56
N PHE A 10 -14.32 -56.69 18.47
CA PHE A 10 -14.88 -55.34 18.50
C PHE A 10 -13.90 -54.30 19.01
N LEU A 11 -12.88 -54.66 19.77
CA LEU A 11 -11.82 -53.78 20.27
C LEU A 11 -10.83 -53.32 19.19
N PHE A 12 -10.73 -54.06 18.09
CA PHE A 12 -9.83 -53.70 16.96
C PHE A 12 -10.39 -52.62 16.05
N PHE A 13 -11.65 -52.24 16.15
CA PHE A 13 -12.27 -51.20 15.32
C PHE A 13 -12.16 -49.78 15.88
N TYR A 14 -11.58 -49.58 17.05
CA TYR A 14 -11.21 -48.23 17.52
C TYR A 14 -9.93 -47.76 16.80
N ASN A 15 -10.01 -47.64 15.47
CA ASN A 15 -9.02 -46.84 14.77
C ASN A 15 -9.29 -45.38 15.14
N ASN A 16 -8.53 -44.88 16.09
CA ASN A 16 -8.42 -43.45 16.30
C ASN A 16 -7.85 -42.87 15.02
N SER A 17 -8.71 -42.40 14.14
CA SER A 17 -8.33 -41.52 13.06
C SER A 17 -7.85 -40.22 13.72
N LEU A 18 -6.55 -40.12 14.01
CA LEU A 18 -5.91 -38.88 14.32
C LEU A 18 -5.99 -38.06 13.04
N ALA A 19 -6.97 -37.18 12.96
CA ALA A 19 -7.01 -36.17 11.92
C ALA A 19 -5.75 -35.30 12.15
N GLU A 20 -4.75 -35.48 11.31
CA GLU A 20 -3.57 -34.65 11.29
C GLU A 20 -4.01 -33.28 10.79
N GLU A 21 -4.19 -32.31 11.68
CA GLU A 21 -4.45 -30.94 11.31
C GLU A 21 -3.24 -30.41 10.54
N LYS A 22 -3.35 -30.38 9.22
CA LYS A 22 -2.33 -29.75 8.38
C LYS A 22 -2.45 -28.24 8.54
N ILE A 23 -1.54 -27.65 9.29
CA ILE A 23 -1.39 -26.20 9.36
C ILE A 23 -0.79 -25.75 8.02
N VAL A 24 -1.57 -25.00 7.25
CA VAL A 24 -1.12 -24.41 5.99
C VAL A 24 -0.86 -22.93 6.23
N TYR A 25 0.33 -22.46 5.89
CA TYR A 25 0.67 -21.05 5.92
C TYR A 25 0.38 -20.42 4.57
N LEU A 26 -0.32 -19.29 4.57
CA LEU A 26 -0.59 -18.53 3.38
C LEU A 26 0.33 -17.29 3.36
N ASP A 27 1.19 -17.19 2.36
CA ASP A 27 2.00 -16.00 2.14
C ASP A 27 1.19 -14.98 1.34
N VAL A 28 0.62 -14.01 2.05
CA VAL A 28 -0.19 -12.93 1.46
C VAL A 28 0.65 -12.04 0.54
N ASN A 29 1.92 -11.81 0.85
CA ASN A 29 2.80 -11.00 0.00
C ASN A 29 3.07 -11.71 -1.33
N PHE A 30 3.26 -13.03 -1.30
CA PHE A 30 3.39 -13.83 -2.50
C PHE A 30 2.13 -13.77 -3.37
N ILE A 31 0.95 -13.88 -2.76
CA ILE A 31 -0.33 -13.77 -3.49
C ILE A 31 -0.48 -12.39 -4.12
N LEU A 32 -0.18 -11.32 -3.37
CA LEU A 32 -0.22 -9.95 -3.89
C LEU A 32 0.81 -9.69 -5.01
N ALA A 33 1.91 -10.44 -5.03
CA ALA A 33 2.93 -10.31 -6.08
C ALA A 33 2.58 -11.12 -7.34
N GLU A 34 2.07 -12.36 -7.17
CA GLU A 34 2.00 -13.32 -8.25
C GLU A 34 0.60 -13.59 -8.80
N SER A 35 -0.47 -13.35 -8.03
CA SER A 35 -1.84 -13.50 -8.54
C SER A 35 -2.20 -12.43 -9.59
N ASP A 36 -3.10 -12.76 -10.50
CA ASP A 36 -3.60 -11.81 -11.50
C ASP A 36 -4.24 -10.58 -10.86
N ALA A 37 -5.00 -10.77 -9.77
CA ALA A 37 -5.58 -9.69 -8.99
C ALA A 37 -4.49 -8.79 -8.36
N GLY A 38 -3.46 -9.39 -7.77
CA GLY A 38 -2.34 -8.67 -7.19
C GLY A 38 -1.52 -7.90 -8.24
N LYS A 39 -1.24 -8.53 -9.38
CA LYS A 39 -0.56 -7.88 -10.52
C LYS A 39 -1.37 -6.71 -11.07
N TYR A 40 -2.68 -6.86 -11.18
CA TYR A 40 -3.57 -5.77 -11.59
C TYR A 40 -3.51 -4.59 -10.60
N ILE A 41 -3.66 -4.86 -9.31
CA ILE A 41 -3.59 -3.84 -8.26
C ILE A 41 -2.23 -3.11 -8.28
N ASN A 42 -1.12 -3.86 -8.36
CA ASN A 42 0.21 -3.28 -8.43
C ASN A 42 0.39 -2.40 -9.68
N SER A 43 -0.18 -2.81 -10.81
CA SER A 43 -0.18 -2.01 -12.05
C SER A 43 -0.94 -0.68 -11.88
N GLU A 44 -2.13 -0.72 -11.27
CA GLU A 44 -2.93 0.50 -11.02
C GLU A 44 -2.25 1.43 -10.00
N LEU A 45 -1.70 0.89 -8.92
CA LEU A 45 -0.93 1.67 -7.94
C LEU A 45 0.30 2.32 -8.59
N LYS A 46 0.98 1.59 -9.50
CA LYS A 46 2.10 2.15 -10.25
C LYS A 46 1.66 3.31 -11.13
N LYS A 47 0.56 3.18 -11.87
CA LYS A 47 0.03 4.27 -12.71
C LYS A 47 -0.29 5.53 -11.90
N ILE A 48 -0.90 5.35 -10.70
CA ILE A 48 -1.20 6.47 -9.80
C ILE A 48 0.10 7.11 -9.30
N ASN A 49 1.07 6.28 -8.89
CA ASN A 49 2.36 6.78 -8.44
C ASN A 49 3.10 7.55 -9.53
N ASP A 50 3.13 7.03 -10.76
CA ASP A 50 3.80 7.68 -11.90
C ASP A 50 3.17 9.04 -12.20
N LYS A 51 1.84 9.15 -12.15
CA LYS A 51 1.13 10.44 -12.26
C LYS A 51 1.50 11.42 -11.14
N ASN A 52 1.57 10.93 -9.90
CA ASN A 52 1.96 11.77 -8.77
C ASN A 52 3.39 12.29 -8.93
N VAL A 53 4.33 11.42 -9.37
CA VAL A 53 5.72 11.81 -9.63
C VAL A 53 5.81 12.89 -10.72
N GLU A 54 5.03 12.76 -11.80
CA GLU A 54 4.98 13.80 -12.84
C GLU A 54 4.42 15.13 -12.32
N GLU A 55 3.34 15.07 -11.52
CA GLU A 55 2.75 16.25 -10.89
C GLU A 55 3.75 16.94 -9.96
N PHE A 56 4.44 16.17 -9.10
CA PHE A 56 5.46 16.68 -8.19
C PHE A 56 6.60 17.35 -8.96
N LYS A 57 7.09 16.72 -10.01
CA LYS A 57 8.16 17.28 -10.85
C LYS A 57 7.76 18.61 -11.49
N LYS A 58 6.52 18.75 -11.94
CA LYS A 58 6.01 20.02 -12.49
C LYS A 58 5.99 21.12 -11.43
N ILE A 59 5.51 20.81 -10.22
CA ILE A 59 5.46 21.77 -9.10
C ILE A 59 6.86 22.14 -8.65
N GLU A 60 7.78 21.17 -8.49
CA GLU A 60 9.18 21.40 -8.13
C GLU A 60 9.88 22.32 -9.13
N ASN A 61 9.70 22.07 -10.43
CA ASN A 61 10.26 22.91 -11.47
C ASN A 61 9.68 24.35 -11.43
N SER A 62 8.38 24.49 -11.14
CA SER A 62 7.74 25.80 -10.98
C SER A 62 8.30 26.57 -9.77
N ILE A 63 8.42 25.90 -8.62
CA ILE A 63 9.00 26.48 -7.39
C ILE A 63 10.44 26.93 -7.66
N LYS A 64 11.24 26.06 -8.27
CA LYS A 64 12.64 26.38 -8.61
C LYS A 64 12.76 27.58 -9.57
N SER A 65 11.91 27.62 -10.60
CA SER A 65 11.91 28.76 -11.54
C SER A 65 11.51 30.07 -10.84
N GLU A 66 10.54 30.04 -9.93
CA GLU A 66 10.15 31.22 -9.13
C GLU A 66 11.25 31.65 -8.18
N GLU A 67 11.95 30.69 -7.53
CA GLU A 67 13.10 30.95 -6.68
C GLU A 67 14.25 31.63 -7.47
N ASP A 68 14.61 31.09 -8.63
CA ASP A 68 15.65 31.64 -9.51
C ASP A 68 15.28 33.08 -9.97
N ASN A 69 13.99 33.30 -10.30
CA ASN A 69 13.50 34.62 -10.69
C ASN A 69 13.53 35.62 -9.52
N LEU A 70 13.17 35.16 -8.33
CA LEU A 70 13.19 35.98 -7.12
C LEU A 70 14.64 36.40 -6.76
N LEU A 71 15.60 35.49 -6.88
CA LEU A 71 17.01 35.79 -6.65
C LEU A 71 17.53 36.84 -7.65
N LYS A 72 17.16 36.77 -8.92
CA LYS A 72 17.53 37.78 -9.94
C LYS A 72 16.92 39.15 -9.64
N GLN A 73 15.76 39.19 -9.01
CA GLN A 73 15.03 40.42 -8.69
C GLN A 73 15.43 41.03 -7.32
N LYS A 74 16.29 40.36 -6.53
CA LYS A 74 16.64 40.77 -5.18
C LYS A 74 17.14 42.23 -5.08
N ASN A 75 17.89 42.70 -6.08
CA ASN A 75 18.46 44.04 -6.12
C ASN A 75 17.55 45.09 -6.85
N ILE A 76 16.43 44.64 -7.39
CA ILE A 76 15.52 45.47 -8.20
C ILE A 76 14.26 45.77 -7.39
N LEU A 77 13.77 44.81 -6.61
CA LEU A 77 12.57 44.95 -5.80
C LEU A 77 12.85 45.74 -4.53
N ASN A 78 11.87 46.52 -4.07
CA ASN A 78 11.91 47.04 -2.73
C ASN A 78 11.75 45.92 -1.68
N GLU A 79 12.13 46.18 -0.44
CA GLU A 79 12.16 45.20 0.64
C GLU A 79 10.77 44.55 0.88
N GLN A 80 9.70 45.34 0.83
CA GLN A 80 8.34 44.85 1.07
C GLN A 80 7.89 43.89 -0.05
N GLU A 81 8.12 44.25 -1.30
CA GLU A 81 7.79 43.42 -2.45
C GLU A 81 8.59 42.10 -2.44
N PHE A 82 9.88 42.18 -2.12
CA PHE A 82 10.74 41.02 -2.00
C PHE A 82 10.22 40.08 -0.91
N ASN A 83 9.94 40.60 0.29
CA ASN A 83 9.43 39.81 1.41
C ASN A 83 8.07 39.18 1.11
N ASN A 84 7.17 39.88 0.41
CA ASN A 84 5.89 39.31 -0.02
C ASN A 84 6.08 38.12 -0.96
N LYS A 85 6.99 38.24 -1.93
CA LYS A 85 7.31 37.14 -2.85
C LYS A 85 7.98 35.95 -2.15
N VAL A 86 8.88 36.20 -1.20
CA VAL A 86 9.49 35.16 -0.36
C VAL A 86 8.41 34.40 0.43
N ASN A 87 7.47 35.13 1.05
CA ASN A 87 6.40 34.50 1.80
C ASN A 87 5.47 33.67 0.89
N SER A 88 5.11 34.18 -0.29
CA SER A 88 4.33 33.45 -1.27
C SER A 88 5.03 32.15 -1.70
N LEU A 89 6.34 32.19 -1.94
CA LEU A 89 7.12 31.02 -2.31
C LEU A 89 7.19 30.00 -1.15
N ARG A 90 7.30 30.45 0.09
CA ARG A 90 7.26 29.58 1.28
C ARG A 90 5.91 28.87 1.41
N GLU A 91 4.79 29.58 1.23
CA GLU A 91 3.46 28.97 1.27
C GLU A 91 3.28 27.96 0.14
N LYS A 92 3.78 28.25 -1.06
CA LYS A 92 3.76 27.32 -2.18
C LYS A 92 4.54 26.05 -1.87
N TYR A 93 5.72 26.17 -1.27
CA TYR A 93 6.53 25.03 -0.85
C TYR A 93 5.83 24.21 0.24
N LYS A 94 5.22 24.87 1.22
CA LYS A 94 4.45 24.20 2.27
C LYS A 94 3.28 23.41 1.69
N SER A 95 2.48 24.03 0.83
CA SER A 95 1.37 23.37 0.14
C SER A 95 1.84 22.16 -0.70
N TYR A 96 3.00 22.28 -1.35
CA TYR A 96 3.62 21.17 -2.07
C TYR A 96 3.97 20.00 -1.15
N GLN A 97 4.57 20.27 0.01
CA GLN A 97 4.90 19.22 0.99
C GLN A 97 3.62 18.53 1.54
N GLU A 98 2.58 19.30 1.83
CA GLU A 98 1.28 18.78 2.27
C GLU A 98 0.65 17.90 1.18
N LEU A 99 0.65 18.34 -0.08
CA LEU A 99 0.17 17.57 -1.22
C LEU A 99 0.93 16.24 -1.35
N LYS A 100 2.26 16.29 -1.27
CA LYS A 100 3.13 15.10 -1.35
C LYS A 100 2.82 14.10 -0.25
N ASN A 101 2.65 14.57 0.98
CA ASN A 101 2.29 13.72 2.11
C ASN A 101 0.89 13.10 1.93
N THR A 102 -0.09 13.88 1.49
CA THR A 102 -1.46 13.41 1.23
C THR A 102 -1.45 12.31 0.15
N LYS A 103 -0.84 12.58 -1.00
CA LYS A 103 -0.75 11.61 -2.11
C LYS A 103 -0.06 10.30 -1.72
N ASN A 104 1.02 10.38 -0.91
CA ASN A 104 1.71 9.19 -0.41
C ASN A 104 0.84 8.39 0.58
N ASN A 105 0.10 9.07 1.45
CA ASN A 105 -0.84 8.42 2.37
C ASN A 105 -2.01 7.78 1.63
N ASP A 106 -2.53 8.44 0.59
CA ASP A 106 -3.59 7.89 -0.26
C ASP A 106 -3.15 6.60 -0.96
N LEU A 107 -1.94 6.58 -1.54
CA LEU A 107 -1.36 5.38 -2.14
C LEU A 107 -1.22 4.24 -1.13
N LYS A 108 -0.74 4.55 0.09
CA LYS A 108 -0.61 3.56 1.17
C LYS A 108 -1.98 3.01 1.58
N THR A 109 -2.98 3.88 1.70
CA THR A 109 -4.35 3.51 2.05
C THR A 109 -4.97 2.63 0.96
N LEU A 110 -4.83 3.00 -0.32
CA LEU A 110 -5.30 2.19 -1.45
C LEU A 110 -4.66 0.80 -1.45
N ARG A 111 -3.35 0.72 -1.24
CA ARG A 111 -2.63 -0.57 -1.16
C ARG A 111 -3.15 -1.44 -0.02
N ASN A 112 -3.33 -0.87 1.17
CA ASN A 112 -3.82 -1.59 2.34
C ASN A 112 -5.26 -2.08 2.12
N ASN A 113 -6.13 -1.23 1.57
CA ASN A 113 -7.51 -1.60 1.28
C ASN A 113 -7.59 -2.73 0.25
N ALA A 114 -6.80 -2.67 -0.80
CA ALA A 114 -6.72 -3.73 -1.79
C ALA A 114 -6.21 -5.05 -1.18
N GLY A 115 -5.18 -5.00 -0.33
CA GLY A 115 -4.68 -6.17 0.40
C GLY A 115 -5.75 -6.78 1.30
N ASN A 116 -6.49 -5.95 2.04
CA ASN A 116 -7.57 -6.41 2.90
C ASN A 116 -8.73 -7.05 2.12
N GLN A 117 -9.06 -6.54 0.93
CA GLN A 117 -10.08 -7.15 0.06
C GLN A 117 -9.64 -8.54 -0.42
N ILE A 118 -8.37 -8.70 -0.83
CA ILE A 118 -7.84 -10.02 -1.21
C ILE A 118 -7.88 -10.98 -0.02
N LEU A 119 -7.46 -10.54 1.17
CA LEU A 119 -7.52 -11.35 2.39
C LEU A 119 -8.96 -11.79 2.71
N LYS A 120 -9.94 -10.90 2.55
CA LYS A 120 -11.35 -11.25 2.75
C LYS A 120 -11.80 -12.37 1.82
N ILE A 121 -11.49 -12.27 0.53
CA ILE A 121 -11.81 -13.29 -0.47
C ILE A 121 -11.13 -14.63 -0.13
N ILE A 122 -9.87 -14.59 0.27
CA ILE A 122 -9.13 -15.80 0.67
C ILE A 122 -9.80 -16.46 1.87
N ASN A 123 -10.17 -15.70 2.89
CA ASN A 123 -10.84 -16.25 4.08
C ASN A 123 -12.20 -16.86 3.75
N GLU A 124 -12.95 -16.28 2.81
CA GLU A 124 -14.22 -16.84 2.33
C GLU A 124 -14.03 -18.16 1.57
N ILE A 125 -12.87 -18.37 0.92
CA ILE A 125 -12.55 -19.61 0.22
C ILE A 125 -12.07 -20.71 1.19
N LEU A 126 -11.43 -20.31 2.29
CA LEU A 126 -10.84 -21.25 3.27
C LEU A 126 -11.85 -21.67 4.37
N ALA A 127 -12.97 -20.97 4.52
CA ALA A 127 -14.02 -21.28 5.50
C ALA A 127 -14.97 -22.39 5.01
#